data_1c7b55d13a6494112acc50caf8dbb1a8
#
_entry.id   1c7b55d13a6494112acc50caf8dbb1a8
#
_cell.length_a   1.000
_cell.length_b   1.000
_cell.length_c   1.000
_cell.angle_alpha   90.00
_cell.angle_beta   90.00
_cell.angle_gamma   90.00
#
_symmetry.space_group_name_H-M   'P 1'
#
loop_
_entity.id
_entity.type
_entity.pdbx_description
1 polymer ?
#
loop_
_entity_poly.entity_id
_entity_poly.type
_entity_poly.pdbx_seq_one_letter_code
_entity_poly.pdbx_strand_id
1 'polypeptide(L)'
;IDDRAALMTVGIKPTRPETGYGYIQVSDDRTISKVKCFTEKPNLELAQTFLQCGEFLWNSGIFVWKVGDIIEAVRTYLPEHHALFSDIQPVLGTSEEAEAIARVFSECRSISIDYGVMEKANNVYVRRGEFGWSDVGTWGSLYQHARKDRYANAKPEKGCYTDENTR
;
A
#
# COMPACT_ATOMS: atom_id res chain seq x y z
N ILE A 1 -4.19 14.52 14.81
CA ILE A 1 -4.05 15.00 13.40
C ILE A 1 -4.99 16.18 13.16
N ASP A 2 -5.14 17.07 14.17
CA ASP A 2 -6.32 17.93 14.15
C ASP A 2 -6.30 19.03 13.09
N ASP A 3 -5.19 19.62 12.71
CA ASP A 3 -5.14 20.70 11.70
C ASP A 3 -3.92 20.67 10.78
N ARG A 4 -3.13 19.62 10.80
CA ARG A 4 -1.97 19.48 9.92
C ARG A 4 -2.32 18.59 8.74
N ALA A 5 -1.97 19.05 7.53
CA ALA A 5 -1.97 18.20 6.36
C ALA A 5 -1.08 16.97 6.64
N ALA A 6 -1.65 15.78 6.64
CA ALA A 6 -0.94 14.55 6.96
C ALA A 6 -1.38 13.40 6.07
N LEU A 7 -0.40 12.70 5.53
CA LEU A 7 -0.60 11.44 4.81
C LEU A 7 -0.21 10.31 5.77
N MET A 8 -1.17 9.52 6.19
CA MET A 8 -0.93 8.43 7.15
C MET A 8 -0.99 7.08 6.48
N THR A 9 -0.06 6.20 6.86
CA THR A 9 -0.10 4.77 6.54
C THR A 9 -0.08 3.93 7.81
N VAL A 10 -0.41 2.64 7.68
CA VAL A 10 -0.28 1.66 8.76
C VAL A 10 1.01 0.86 8.53
N GLY A 11 1.86 0.83 9.54
CA GLY A 11 3.14 0.11 9.51
C GLY A 11 3.10 -1.13 10.39
N ILE A 12 3.61 -2.23 9.86
CA ILE A 12 3.64 -3.54 10.52
C ILE A 12 5.08 -3.89 10.88
N LYS A 13 5.30 -4.42 12.09
CA LYS A 13 6.64 -4.86 12.52
C LYS A 13 7.14 -5.99 11.62
N PRO A 14 8.31 -5.83 10.96
CA PRO A 14 8.88 -6.88 10.13
C PRO A 14 9.26 -8.11 10.96
N THR A 15 8.99 -9.29 10.42
CA THR A 15 9.36 -10.59 11.01
C THR A 15 10.35 -11.38 10.16
N ARG A 16 10.59 -10.93 8.92
CA ARG A 16 11.51 -11.52 7.95
C ARG A 16 11.96 -10.46 6.94
N PRO A 17 13.04 -10.69 6.17
CA PRO A 17 13.49 -9.75 5.14
C PRO A 17 12.65 -9.93 3.85
N GLU A 18 11.45 -9.34 3.83
CA GLU A 18 10.53 -9.42 2.70
C GLU A 18 10.89 -8.41 1.61
N THR A 19 11.05 -8.85 0.38
CA THR A 19 11.40 -7.97 -0.76
C THR A 19 10.19 -7.52 -1.57
N GLY A 20 9.03 -8.09 -1.32
CA GLY A 20 7.77 -7.73 -1.98
C GLY A 20 7.04 -6.54 -1.33
N TYR A 21 7.51 -6.07 -0.16
CA TYR A 21 6.87 -5.00 0.60
C TYR A 21 7.67 -3.71 0.60
N GLY A 22 6.98 -2.59 0.82
CA GLY A 22 7.61 -1.33 1.17
C GLY A 22 8.07 -1.31 2.63
N TYR A 23 9.12 -0.55 2.91
CA TYR A 23 9.67 -0.32 4.25
C TYR A 23 9.61 1.14 4.61
N ILE A 24 9.25 1.41 5.86
CA ILE A 24 9.05 2.75 6.41
C ILE A 24 10.00 2.92 7.58
N GLN A 25 10.97 3.82 7.46
CA GLN A 25 11.85 4.16 8.58
C GLN A 25 11.18 5.16 9.51
N VAL A 26 11.25 4.90 10.80
CA VAL A 26 10.72 5.75 11.88
C VAL A 26 11.82 6.22 12.83
N SER A 27 11.55 7.33 13.52
CA SER A 27 12.52 7.97 14.44
C SER A 27 12.37 7.51 15.88
N ASP A 28 11.23 6.92 16.21
CA ASP A 28 10.83 6.62 17.59
C ASP A 28 9.84 5.46 17.64
N ASP A 29 9.53 4.99 18.83
CA ASP A 29 8.63 3.87 19.08
C ASP A 29 7.19 4.31 19.46
N ARG A 30 6.81 5.55 19.16
CA ARG A 30 5.45 6.02 19.43
C ARG A 30 4.43 5.29 18.57
N THR A 31 3.19 5.25 19.04
CA THR A 31 2.06 4.67 18.28
C THR A 31 1.89 5.32 16.92
N ILE A 32 2.14 6.63 16.82
CA ILE A 32 2.17 7.40 15.58
C ILE A 32 3.51 8.11 15.50
N SER A 33 4.28 7.85 14.47
CA SER A 33 5.60 8.42 14.22
C SER A 33 5.64 9.14 12.88
N LYS A 34 6.47 10.16 12.78
CA LYS A 34 6.78 10.77 11.48
C LYS A 34 7.70 9.83 10.70
N VAL A 35 7.41 9.64 9.42
CA VAL A 35 8.24 8.85 8.51
C VAL A 35 9.51 9.63 8.17
N LYS A 36 10.66 8.98 8.30
CA LYS A 36 11.97 9.51 7.87
C LYS A 36 12.25 9.18 6.41
N CYS A 37 12.00 7.92 6.07
CA CYS A 37 12.27 7.40 4.74
C CYS A 37 11.23 6.35 4.40
N PHE A 38 10.86 6.32 3.13
CA PHE A 38 10.00 5.30 2.56
C PHE A 38 10.77 4.61 1.44
N THR A 39 10.85 3.28 1.43
CA THR A 39 11.58 2.52 0.43
C THR A 39 10.70 1.37 -0.06
N GLU A 40 10.28 1.43 -1.31
CA GLU A 40 9.42 0.43 -1.91
C GLU A 40 10.25 -0.73 -2.47
N LYS A 41 9.90 -1.95 -2.09
CA LYS A 41 10.45 -3.22 -2.61
C LYS A 41 11.99 -3.27 -2.70
N PRO A 42 12.69 -3.18 -1.54
CA PRO A 42 14.15 -3.23 -1.52
C PRO A 42 14.68 -4.59 -2.01
N ASN A 43 15.95 -4.64 -2.39
CA ASN A 43 16.61 -5.92 -2.60
C ASN A 43 16.80 -6.67 -1.26
N LEU A 44 17.18 -7.95 -1.34
CA LEU A 44 17.29 -8.83 -0.17
C LEU A 44 18.31 -8.31 0.88
N GLU A 45 19.46 -7.82 0.43
CA GLU A 45 20.52 -7.31 1.29
C GLU A 45 20.03 -6.10 2.11
N LEU A 46 19.35 -5.18 1.44
CA LEU A 46 18.77 -4.01 2.08
C LEU A 46 17.62 -4.39 3.02
N ALA A 47 16.75 -5.34 2.64
CA ALA A 47 15.69 -5.84 3.49
C ALA A 47 16.24 -6.51 4.76
N GLN A 48 17.35 -7.25 4.67
CA GLN A 48 18.05 -7.83 5.83
C GLN A 48 18.60 -6.74 6.76
N THR A 49 19.20 -5.71 6.18
CA THR A 49 19.71 -4.56 6.93
C THR A 49 18.57 -3.84 7.66
N PHE A 50 17.43 -3.61 7.01
CA PHE A 50 16.27 -3.00 7.62
C PHE A 50 15.69 -3.80 8.79
N LEU A 51 15.65 -5.14 8.63
CA LEU A 51 15.20 -6.03 9.70
C LEU A 51 16.14 -5.98 10.92
N GLN A 52 17.46 -5.96 10.70
CA GLN A 52 18.46 -5.95 11.77
C GLN A 52 18.50 -4.64 12.52
N CYS A 53 18.33 -3.52 11.84
CA CYS A 53 18.40 -2.20 12.45
C CYS A 53 17.19 -1.91 13.37
N GLY A 54 16.05 -2.56 13.16
CA GLY A 54 14.87 -2.45 14.03
C GLY A 54 14.08 -1.15 13.94
N GLU A 55 14.52 -0.19 13.14
CA GLU A 55 13.85 1.12 12.95
C GLU A 55 12.82 1.11 11.81
N PHE A 56 12.61 -0.02 11.15
CA PHE A 56 11.75 -0.12 9.99
C PHE A 56 10.46 -0.88 10.27
N LEU A 57 9.40 -0.47 9.61
CA LEU A 57 8.09 -1.14 9.55
C LEU A 57 7.80 -1.50 8.10
N TRP A 58 7.07 -2.59 7.87
CA TRP A 58 6.48 -2.85 6.56
C TRP A 58 5.35 -1.86 6.29
N ASN A 59 5.28 -1.34 5.08
CA ASN A 59 4.12 -0.62 4.59
C ASN A 59 2.99 -1.61 4.31
N SER A 60 1.86 -1.47 5.01
CA SER A 60 0.71 -2.35 4.80
C SER A 60 -0.10 -2.02 3.53
N GLY A 61 0.17 -0.87 2.88
CA GLY A 61 -0.66 -0.36 1.80
C GLY A 61 -2.01 0.19 2.25
N ILE A 62 -2.22 0.33 3.57
CA ILE A 62 -3.43 0.95 4.14
C ILE A 62 -3.12 2.42 4.42
N PHE A 63 -3.82 3.31 3.71
CA PHE A 63 -3.62 4.75 3.82
C PHE A 63 -4.85 5.43 4.41
N VAL A 64 -4.61 6.48 5.20
CA VAL A 64 -5.65 7.31 5.81
C VAL A 64 -5.25 8.78 5.68
N TRP A 65 -6.08 9.56 5.03
CA TRP A 65 -5.86 10.99 4.82
C TRP A 65 -7.16 11.77 4.69
N LYS A 66 -7.10 13.06 4.85
CA LYS A 66 -8.19 13.95 4.45
C LYS A 66 -8.18 14.08 2.91
N VAL A 67 -9.35 14.16 2.30
CA VAL A 67 -9.46 14.28 0.84
C VAL A 67 -8.68 15.48 0.31
N GLY A 68 -8.74 16.63 0.97
CA GLY A 68 -7.98 17.81 0.60
C GLY A 68 -6.46 17.58 0.61
N ASP A 69 -5.95 16.85 1.62
CA ASP A 69 -4.51 16.60 1.78
C ASP A 69 -3.96 15.71 0.65
N ILE A 70 -4.68 14.66 0.26
CA ILE A 70 -4.24 13.79 -0.84
C ILE A 70 -4.37 14.48 -2.20
N ILE A 71 -5.40 15.27 -2.43
CA ILE A 71 -5.52 16.05 -3.68
C ILE A 71 -4.36 17.04 -3.80
N GLU A 72 -4.01 17.73 -2.72
CA GLU A 72 -2.87 18.65 -2.70
C GLU A 72 -1.52 17.92 -2.90
N ALA A 73 -1.37 16.73 -2.33
CA ALA A 73 -0.20 15.91 -2.56
C ALA A 73 -0.09 15.44 -4.02
N VAL A 74 -1.20 15.00 -4.63
CA VAL A 74 -1.25 14.65 -6.06
C VAL A 74 -0.93 15.87 -6.91
N ARG A 75 -1.48 17.05 -6.60
CA ARG A 75 -1.16 18.30 -7.29
C ARG A 75 0.33 18.63 -7.25
N THR A 76 0.96 18.40 -6.10
CA THR A 76 2.37 18.74 -5.85
C THR A 76 3.33 17.74 -6.50
N TYR A 77 3.08 16.44 -6.34
CA TYR A 77 4.02 15.37 -6.68
C TYR A 77 3.71 14.66 -8.00
N LEU A 78 2.46 14.79 -8.48
CA LEU A 78 1.94 14.20 -9.71
C LEU A 78 1.12 15.22 -10.51
N PRO A 79 1.69 16.37 -10.89
CA PRO A 79 0.94 17.48 -11.50
C PRO A 79 0.25 17.11 -12.82
N GLU A 80 0.84 16.21 -13.61
CA GLU A 80 0.22 15.72 -14.86
C GLU A 80 -1.06 14.93 -14.56
N HIS A 81 -1.06 14.04 -13.57
CA HIS A 81 -2.25 13.31 -13.14
C HIS A 81 -3.31 14.28 -12.62
N HIS A 82 -2.90 15.23 -11.78
CA HIS A 82 -3.82 16.23 -11.25
C HIS A 82 -4.50 17.00 -12.37
N ALA A 83 -3.77 17.43 -13.39
CA ALA A 83 -4.34 18.15 -14.55
C ALA A 83 -5.37 17.30 -15.29
N LEU A 84 -5.01 16.07 -15.68
CA LEU A 84 -5.88 15.15 -16.40
C LEU A 84 -7.19 14.87 -15.65
N PHE A 85 -7.12 14.61 -14.33
CA PHE A 85 -8.32 14.40 -13.53
C PHE A 85 -9.12 15.68 -13.27
N SER A 86 -8.47 16.84 -13.22
CA SER A 86 -9.16 18.13 -13.09
C SER A 86 -9.98 18.47 -14.35
N ASP A 87 -9.49 18.12 -15.52
CA ASP A 87 -10.16 18.40 -16.80
C ASP A 87 -11.50 17.67 -16.95
N ILE A 88 -11.68 16.54 -16.28
CA ILE A 88 -12.93 15.77 -16.35
C ILE A 88 -13.94 16.13 -15.24
N GLN A 89 -13.59 17.01 -14.30
CA GLN A 89 -14.51 17.41 -13.23
C GLN A 89 -15.90 17.83 -13.70
N PRO A 90 -16.06 18.60 -14.80
CA PRO A 90 -17.39 19.04 -15.26
C PRO A 90 -18.33 17.91 -15.70
N VAL A 91 -17.78 16.74 -16.06
CA VAL A 91 -18.57 15.61 -16.56
C VAL A 91 -18.77 14.50 -15.50
N LEU A 92 -18.18 14.65 -14.32
CA LEU A 92 -18.42 13.70 -13.23
C LEU A 92 -19.89 13.75 -12.78
N GLY A 93 -20.48 12.58 -12.56
CA GLY A 93 -21.91 12.44 -12.24
C GLY A 93 -22.85 12.54 -13.44
N THR A 94 -22.32 12.64 -14.67
CA THR A 94 -23.11 12.65 -15.93
C THR A 94 -22.99 11.32 -16.68
N SER A 95 -23.71 11.18 -17.81
CA SER A 95 -23.58 10.01 -18.68
C SER A 95 -22.21 9.88 -19.36
N GLU A 96 -21.39 10.94 -19.37
CA GLU A 96 -20.06 10.99 -19.99
C GLU A 96 -18.93 10.58 -19.06
N GLU A 97 -19.20 10.41 -17.75
CA GLU A 97 -18.21 10.12 -16.72
C GLU A 97 -17.36 8.89 -17.04
N ALA A 98 -18.00 7.79 -17.41
CA ALA A 98 -17.29 6.52 -17.64
C ALA A 98 -16.28 6.61 -18.79
N GLU A 99 -16.66 7.29 -19.88
CA GLU A 99 -15.78 7.50 -21.05
C GLU A 99 -14.63 8.45 -20.69
N ALA A 100 -14.92 9.54 -19.97
CA ALA A 100 -13.92 10.51 -19.55
C ALA A 100 -12.88 9.86 -18.60
N ILE A 101 -13.32 9.06 -17.65
CA ILE A 101 -12.42 8.30 -16.74
C ILE A 101 -11.56 7.32 -17.55
N ALA A 102 -12.13 6.53 -18.46
CA ALA A 102 -11.38 5.59 -19.28
C ALA A 102 -10.30 6.30 -20.11
N ARG A 103 -10.61 7.45 -20.70
CA ARG A 103 -9.65 8.28 -21.41
C ARG A 103 -8.51 8.72 -20.52
N VAL A 104 -8.79 9.32 -19.36
CA VAL A 104 -7.76 9.78 -18.43
C VAL A 104 -6.83 8.63 -18.00
N PHE A 105 -7.37 7.46 -17.66
CA PHE A 105 -6.54 6.31 -17.33
C PHE A 105 -5.70 5.77 -18.48
N SER A 106 -6.11 5.97 -19.74
CA SER A 106 -5.30 5.61 -20.91
C SER A 106 -4.15 6.59 -21.16
N GLU A 107 -4.30 7.84 -20.76
CA GLU A 107 -3.32 8.91 -20.94
C GLU A 107 -2.35 9.03 -19.74
N CYS A 108 -2.80 8.64 -18.54
CA CYS A 108 -2.00 8.71 -17.33
C CYS A 108 -0.79 7.77 -17.39
N ARG A 109 0.36 8.27 -16.93
CA ARG A 109 1.50 7.41 -16.63
C ARG A 109 1.14 6.45 -15.48
N SER A 110 1.38 5.15 -15.68
CA SER A 110 1.20 4.15 -14.61
C SER A 110 2.27 4.34 -13.52
N ILE A 111 1.84 4.71 -12.32
CA ILE A 111 2.69 4.88 -11.14
C ILE A 111 1.87 4.60 -9.87
N SER A 112 2.45 3.88 -8.91
CA SER A 112 1.78 3.67 -7.62
C SER A 112 1.82 4.94 -6.77
N ILE A 113 0.89 5.05 -5.84
CA ILE A 113 0.86 6.14 -4.85
C ILE A 113 2.13 6.16 -4.00
N ASP A 114 2.72 4.98 -3.75
CA ASP A 114 3.95 4.82 -2.99
C ASP A 114 5.09 5.59 -3.65
N TYR A 115 5.40 5.32 -4.92
CA TYR A 115 6.42 6.02 -5.71
C TYR A 115 6.05 7.45 -6.09
N GLY A 116 4.77 7.67 -6.36
CA GLY A 116 4.28 8.95 -6.83
C GLY A 116 4.23 10.02 -5.76
N VAL A 117 3.85 9.64 -4.56
CA VAL A 117 3.56 10.56 -3.45
C VAL A 117 4.32 10.19 -2.18
N MET A 118 4.16 8.95 -1.66
CA MET A 118 4.61 8.61 -0.30
C MET A 118 6.12 8.69 -0.11
N GLU A 119 6.91 8.34 -1.11
CA GLU A 119 8.38 8.48 -1.07
C GLU A 119 8.86 9.94 -1.12
N LYS A 120 8.05 10.85 -1.66
CA LYS A 120 8.43 12.25 -1.90
C LYS A 120 7.90 13.21 -0.86
N ALA A 121 6.76 12.87 -0.25
CA ALA A 121 6.07 13.75 0.66
C ALA A 121 6.77 13.82 2.03
N ASN A 122 6.90 15.01 2.57
CA ASN A 122 7.57 15.28 3.85
C ASN A 122 6.61 15.26 5.06
N ASN A 123 5.32 15.10 4.82
CA ASN A 123 4.24 15.07 5.82
C ASN A 123 3.63 13.67 5.97
N VAL A 124 4.43 12.64 5.74
CA VAL A 124 4.00 11.24 5.91
C VAL A 124 4.19 10.82 7.37
N TYR A 125 3.17 10.17 7.89
CA TYR A 125 3.14 9.58 9.23
C TYR A 125 2.76 8.10 9.14
N VAL A 126 3.24 7.33 10.09
CA VAL A 126 2.89 5.91 10.21
C VAL A 126 2.29 5.62 11.57
N ARG A 127 1.17 4.88 11.59
CA ARG A 127 0.62 4.27 12.78
C ARG A 127 1.07 2.81 12.85
N ARG A 128 1.65 2.39 13.98
CA ARG A 128 1.98 0.97 14.21
C ARG A 128 0.72 0.14 14.35
N GLY A 129 0.67 -0.97 13.64
CA GLY A 129 -0.42 -1.95 13.68
C GLY A 129 0.06 -3.30 14.19
N GLU A 130 -0.72 -3.90 15.11
CA GLU A 130 -0.45 -5.22 15.71
C GLU A 130 -1.70 -6.09 15.62
N PHE A 131 -2.08 -6.46 14.39
CA PHE A 131 -3.32 -7.20 14.11
C PHE A 131 -3.15 -8.39 13.16
N GLY A 132 -1.92 -8.92 13.03
CA GLY A 132 -1.68 -10.11 12.23
C GLY A 132 -1.84 -9.89 10.72
N TRP A 133 -1.35 -8.76 10.20
CA TRP A 133 -1.44 -8.40 8.80
C TRP A 133 -0.56 -9.27 7.87
N SER A 134 -1.08 -9.57 6.71
CA SER A 134 -0.37 -10.11 5.55
C SER A 134 -1.02 -9.58 4.28
N ASP A 135 -0.24 -9.27 3.26
CA ASP A 135 -0.75 -8.82 1.96
C ASP A 135 -1.44 -9.93 1.16
N VAL A 136 -1.21 -11.19 1.55
CA VAL A 136 -1.73 -12.40 0.87
C VAL A 136 -1.43 -12.42 -0.65
N GLY A 137 -0.38 -11.71 -1.07
CA GLY A 137 0.00 -11.53 -2.48
C GLY A 137 0.62 -12.76 -3.15
N THR A 138 0.86 -13.84 -2.40
CA THR A 138 1.43 -15.09 -2.92
C THR A 138 0.64 -16.31 -2.45
N TRP A 139 0.69 -17.40 -3.23
CA TRP A 139 0.09 -18.68 -2.81
C TRP A 139 0.68 -19.19 -1.49
N GLY A 140 1.98 -18.91 -1.24
CA GLY A 140 2.62 -19.25 0.01
C GLY A 140 2.06 -18.50 1.21
N SER A 141 1.82 -17.20 1.09
CA SER A 141 1.20 -16.41 2.17
C SER A 141 -0.26 -16.80 2.37
N LEU A 142 -1.02 -17.05 1.30
CA LEU A 142 -2.37 -17.57 1.39
C LEU A 142 -2.41 -18.90 2.13
N TYR A 143 -1.51 -19.85 1.77
CA TYR A 143 -1.38 -21.12 2.44
C TYR A 143 -1.06 -21.00 3.93
N GLN A 144 -0.19 -20.06 4.33
CA GLN A 144 0.15 -19.82 5.73
C GLN A 144 -1.06 -19.42 6.57
N HIS A 145 -1.98 -18.63 6.01
CA HIS A 145 -3.17 -18.13 6.69
C HIS A 145 -4.39 -19.04 6.58
N ALA A 146 -4.41 -19.97 5.59
CA ALA A 146 -5.51 -20.87 5.41
C ALA A 146 -5.58 -21.94 6.52
N ARG A 147 -6.79 -22.38 6.88
CA ARG A 147 -6.98 -23.56 7.71
C ARG A 147 -6.48 -24.79 6.98
N LYS A 148 -5.77 -25.66 7.71
CA LYS A 148 -5.16 -26.87 7.18
C LYS A 148 -5.83 -28.11 7.77
N ASP A 149 -6.01 -29.12 6.94
CA ASP A 149 -6.42 -30.44 7.39
C ASP A 149 -5.23 -31.20 8.06
N ARG A 150 -5.48 -32.42 8.56
CA ARG A 150 -4.45 -33.28 9.20
C ARG A 150 -3.28 -33.65 8.29
N TYR A 151 -3.40 -33.43 6.99
CA TYR A 151 -2.37 -33.70 5.99
C TYR A 151 -1.70 -32.43 5.48
N ALA A 152 -1.92 -31.29 6.16
CA ALA A 152 -1.45 -29.98 5.79
C ALA A 152 -2.01 -29.44 4.45
N ASN A 153 -3.15 -29.96 3.96
CA ASN A 153 -3.81 -29.39 2.79
C ASN A 153 -4.65 -28.17 3.20
N ALA A 154 -4.48 -27.06 2.50
CA ALA A 154 -5.33 -25.90 2.62
C ALA A 154 -6.50 -26.02 1.64
N LYS A 155 -7.72 -26.09 2.16
CA LYS A 155 -8.95 -26.15 1.36
C LYS A 155 -9.85 -24.99 1.74
N PRO A 156 -10.43 -24.27 0.76
CA PRO A 156 -11.46 -23.26 1.06
C PRO A 156 -12.72 -23.96 1.62
N GLU A 157 -13.35 -23.33 2.60
CA GLU A 157 -14.54 -23.88 3.27
C GLU A 157 -15.77 -23.95 2.34
N LYS A 158 -15.83 -23.13 1.29
CA LYS A 158 -16.90 -23.13 0.27
C LYS A 158 -16.33 -22.76 -1.10
N GLY A 159 -16.75 -23.48 -2.14
CA GLY A 159 -16.54 -23.07 -3.53
C GLY A 159 -15.20 -23.47 -4.14
N CYS A 160 -14.64 -24.61 -3.78
CA CYS A 160 -13.51 -25.17 -4.53
C CYS A 160 -14.00 -25.84 -5.81
N TYR A 161 -13.57 -25.33 -6.96
CA TYR A 161 -13.55 -26.11 -8.19
C TYR A 161 -12.41 -27.12 -8.06
N THR A 162 -12.74 -28.35 -7.69
CA THR A 162 -11.81 -29.46 -7.88
C THR A 162 -11.99 -29.91 -9.32
N ASP A 163 -11.00 -29.69 -10.14
CA ASP A 163 -10.84 -30.41 -11.40
C ASP A 163 -10.70 -31.91 -11.07
N GLU A 164 -11.42 -32.78 -11.79
CA GLU A 164 -11.38 -34.24 -11.59
C GLU A 164 -9.98 -34.84 -11.79
N ASN A 165 -9.04 -34.08 -12.27
CA ASN A 165 -7.63 -34.43 -12.50
C ASN A 165 -6.67 -34.00 -11.37
N THR A 166 -7.13 -33.32 -10.33
CA THR A 166 -6.29 -32.95 -9.18
C THR A 166 -6.42 -34.02 -8.10
N ARG A 167 -5.59 -35.05 -8.17
CA ARG A 167 -5.38 -36.05 -7.10
C ARG A 167 -4.17 -35.66 -6.28
#